data_867d1eeacb83ec44ffcabaf9bc321636
#
_entry.id   867d1eeacb83ec44ffcabaf9bc321636
#
_cell.length_a   1.000
_cell.length_b   1.000
_cell.length_c   1.000
_cell.angle_alpha   90.00
_cell.angle_beta   90.00
_cell.angle_gamma   90.00
#
_symmetry.space_group_name_H-M   'P 1'
#
loop_
_entity.id
_entity.type
_entity.pdbx_description
1 polymer ?
#
loop_
_entity_poly.entity_id
_entity_poly.type
_entity_poly.pdbx_seq_one_letter_code
_entity_poly.pdbx_strand_id
1 'polypeptide(L)'
;MTLTNHDDAAMPVGIGHHPYFPHTPGTRLTSAAAAMWQADAEVMPVALERTREVEKLRKGVLLSELDLDNNFTGWERTAVIEWPADSNGPRRSITLQAQAPLDYFVLYCPAGADHFCAEPVSQCTDWLNLLPAYGREAVGGARLPPGESLHARFTLTPRWL
;
A
#
# COMPACT_ATOMS: atom_id res chain seq x y z
N MET A 1 6.70 4.33 13.30
CA MET A 1 5.51 5.13 13.66
C MET A 1 4.86 4.51 14.89
N THR A 2 4.27 5.31 15.76
CA THR A 2 3.57 4.84 16.96
C THR A 2 2.28 5.63 17.11
N LEU A 3 1.18 4.94 17.41
CA LEU A 3 -0.11 5.51 17.73
C LEU A 3 -0.49 5.02 19.13
N THR A 4 -0.80 5.92 20.05
CA THR A 4 -1.20 5.61 21.44
C THR A 4 -2.63 6.04 21.66
N ASN A 5 -3.44 5.17 22.26
CA ASN A 5 -4.80 5.52 22.67
C ASN A 5 -4.75 6.26 24.01
N HIS A 6 -5.10 7.54 24.00
CA HIS A 6 -5.21 8.37 25.20
C HIS A 6 -6.64 8.56 25.71
N ASP A 7 -7.61 7.88 25.07
CA ASP A 7 -9.01 7.85 25.53
C ASP A 7 -9.16 6.88 26.70
N ASP A 8 -10.28 6.95 27.42
CA ASP A 8 -10.70 6.02 28.47
C ASP A 8 -11.44 4.79 27.93
N ALA A 9 -11.73 4.76 26.61
CA ALA A 9 -12.39 3.66 25.92
C ALA A 9 -11.46 3.04 24.85
N ALA A 10 -11.68 1.74 24.54
CA ALA A 10 -10.98 1.10 23.43
C ALA A 10 -11.47 1.66 22.08
N MET A 11 -10.53 2.09 21.22
CA MET A 11 -10.83 2.71 19.94
C MET A 11 -10.39 1.85 18.74
N PRO A 12 -11.12 1.87 17.62
CA PRO A 12 -10.66 1.29 16.38
C PRO A 12 -9.52 2.15 15.81
N VAL A 13 -8.46 1.51 15.33
CA VAL A 13 -7.28 2.20 14.82
C VAL A 13 -6.71 1.52 13.58
N GLY A 14 -6.05 2.31 12.76
CA GLY A 14 -5.17 1.90 11.69
C GLY A 14 -4.00 2.87 11.57
N ILE A 15 -2.90 2.42 10.99
CA ILE A 15 -1.69 3.20 10.79
C ILE A 15 -1.10 2.89 9.42
N GLY A 16 -0.57 3.91 8.74
CA GLY A 16 0.02 3.76 7.44
C GLY A 16 0.97 4.90 7.11
N HIS A 17 1.70 4.76 6.01
CA HIS A 17 2.56 5.79 5.45
C HIS A 17 2.19 6.02 4.00
N HIS A 18 2.06 7.27 3.60
CA HIS A 18 1.63 7.70 2.26
C HIS A 18 2.76 8.45 1.54
N PRO A 19 3.83 7.75 1.09
CA PRO A 19 4.95 8.38 0.43
C PRO A 19 4.66 8.64 -1.04
N TYR A 20 5.03 9.82 -1.51
CA TYR A 20 4.98 10.20 -2.92
C TYR A 20 6.31 9.88 -3.60
N PHE A 21 6.24 9.24 -4.75
CA PHE A 21 7.38 8.93 -5.60
C PHE A 21 7.21 9.57 -6.99
N PRO A 22 8.29 10.01 -7.65
CA PRO A 22 8.20 10.53 -9.01
C PRO A 22 7.80 9.43 -9.99
N HIS A 23 6.81 9.71 -10.82
CA HIS A 23 6.42 8.89 -11.96
C HIS A 23 7.06 9.46 -13.23
N THR A 24 8.19 8.88 -13.64
CA THR A 24 8.90 9.24 -14.86
C THR A 24 8.74 8.14 -15.92
N PRO A 25 8.92 8.44 -17.21
CA PRO A 25 8.85 7.41 -18.24
C PRO A 25 9.75 6.21 -17.95
N GLY A 26 9.18 5.01 -18.02
CA GLY A 26 9.88 3.76 -17.73
C GLY A 26 9.94 3.37 -16.25
N THR A 27 9.33 4.14 -15.34
CA THR A 27 9.20 3.74 -13.94
C THR A 27 8.46 2.40 -13.83
N ARG A 28 9.04 1.46 -13.09
CA ARG A 28 8.52 0.11 -12.89
C ARG A 28 8.30 -0.16 -11.40
N LEU A 29 7.20 -0.86 -11.10
CA LEU A 29 6.89 -1.34 -9.74
C LEU A 29 6.74 -2.84 -9.73
N THR A 30 7.40 -3.49 -8.78
CA THR A 30 7.22 -4.91 -8.47
C THR A 30 6.77 -5.05 -7.03
N SER A 31 5.65 -5.73 -6.81
CA SER A 31 5.10 -5.99 -5.48
C SER A 31 4.18 -7.20 -5.53
N ALA A 32 4.17 -8.02 -4.49
CA ALA A 32 3.36 -9.24 -4.45
C ALA A 32 2.26 -9.14 -3.39
N ALA A 33 1.04 -9.40 -3.83
CA ALA A 33 -0.15 -9.48 -2.99
C ALA A 33 -1.03 -10.67 -3.41
N ALA A 34 -2.03 -11.02 -2.60
CA ALA A 34 -2.95 -12.11 -2.91
C ALA A 34 -4.17 -11.64 -3.70
N ALA A 35 -4.71 -10.48 -3.34
CA ALA A 35 -5.92 -9.93 -3.95
C ALA A 35 -5.92 -8.39 -3.89
N MET A 36 -6.81 -7.78 -4.65
CA MET A 36 -7.03 -6.33 -4.72
C MET A 36 -8.50 -6.02 -4.43
N TRP A 37 -8.73 -4.97 -3.67
CA TRP A 37 -10.06 -4.43 -3.48
C TRP A 37 -10.48 -3.65 -4.73
N GLN A 38 -11.57 -4.09 -5.36
CA GLN A 38 -12.25 -3.32 -6.40
C GLN A 38 -12.93 -2.13 -5.75
N ALA A 39 -12.86 -0.97 -6.39
CA ALA A 39 -13.48 0.26 -5.92
C ALA A 39 -14.65 0.66 -6.82
N ASP A 40 -15.63 1.33 -6.25
CA ASP A 40 -16.69 2.01 -6.97
C ASP A 40 -16.25 3.39 -7.52
N ALA A 41 -17.17 4.16 -8.05
CA ALA A 41 -16.91 5.50 -8.60
C ALA A 41 -16.46 6.54 -7.55
N GLU A 42 -16.69 6.26 -6.26
CA GLU A 42 -16.26 7.10 -5.11
C GLU A 42 -14.95 6.60 -4.49
N VAL A 43 -14.28 5.65 -5.17
CA VAL A 43 -13.03 5.00 -4.74
C VAL A 43 -13.21 4.20 -3.43
N MET A 44 -14.45 3.78 -3.11
CA MET A 44 -14.74 2.95 -1.95
C MET A 44 -14.62 1.47 -2.31
N PRO A 45 -13.98 0.64 -1.46
CA PRO A 45 -13.81 -0.78 -1.74
C PRO A 45 -15.15 -1.53 -1.63
N VAL A 46 -15.49 -2.31 -2.67
CA VAL A 46 -16.77 -3.03 -2.78
C VAL A 46 -16.62 -4.54 -2.91
N ALA A 47 -15.52 -5.03 -3.46
CA ALA A 47 -15.26 -6.46 -3.64
C ALA A 47 -13.77 -6.79 -3.58
N LEU A 48 -13.42 -7.92 -2.98
CA LEU A 48 -12.03 -8.41 -2.92
C LEU A 48 -11.82 -9.49 -3.98
N GLU A 49 -10.91 -9.24 -4.93
CA GLU A 49 -10.71 -10.12 -6.09
C GLU A 49 -9.23 -10.33 -6.42
N ARG A 50 -8.93 -11.48 -7.01
CA ARG A 50 -7.64 -11.74 -7.62
C ARG A 50 -7.66 -11.23 -9.06
N THR A 51 -7.21 -10.01 -9.28
CA THR A 51 -7.28 -9.32 -10.56
C THR A 51 -6.04 -9.54 -11.43
N ARG A 52 -6.11 -9.07 -12.68
CA ARG A 52 -4.95 -9.03 -13.57
C ARG A 52 -3.86 -8.09 -13.05
N GLU A 53 -4.20 -7.03 -12.36
CA GLU A 53 -3.30 -6.04 -11.77
C GLU A 53 -2.43 -6.67 -10.69
N VAL A 54 -2.98 -7.56 -9.86
CA VAL A 54 -2.22 -8.36 -8.87
C VAL A 54 -1.11 -9.17 -9.54
N GLU A 55 -1.44 -9.84 -10.66
CA GLU A 55 -0.47 -10.64 -11.42
C GLU A 55 0.57 -9.77 -12.15
N LYS A 56 0.17 -8.60 -12.66
CA LYS A 56 1.10 -7.63 -13.26
C LYS A 56 2.11 -7.11 -12.23
N LEU A 57 1.63 -6.68 -11.06
CA LEU A 57 2.49 -6.18 -9.98
C LEU A 57 3.50 -7.23 -9.52
N ARG A 58 3.09 -8.49 -9.40
CA ARG A 58 3.98 -9.59 -9.03
C ARG A 58 5.12 -9.80 -10.03
N LYS A 59 4.87 -9.59 -11.31
CA LYS A 59 5.86 -9.73 -12.39
C LYS A 59 6.69 -8.48 -12.65
N GLY A 60 6.31 -7.37 -12.04
CA GLY A 60 6.84 -6.04 -12.33
C GLY A 60 6.15 -5.41 -13.55
N VAL A 61 5.52 -4.26 -13.34
CA VAL A 61 4.71 -3.54 -14.32
C VAL A 61 5.26 -2.13 -14.53
N LEU A 62 5.14 -1.61 -15.76
CA LEU A 62 5.34 -0.19 -16.02
C LEU A 62 4.16 0.58 -15.42
N LEU A 63 4.45 1.61 -14.64
CA LEU A 63 3.38 2.41 -14.01
C LEU A 63 2.49 3.12 -15.04
N SER A 64 3.03 3.44 -16.21
CA SER A 64 2.24 3.98 -17.33
C SER A 64 1.15 3.05 -17.89
N GLU A 65 1.16 1.77 -17.49
CA GLU A 65 0.12 0.77 -17.85
C GLU A 65 -0.98 0.64 -16.78
N LEU A 66 -0.92 1.47 -15.75
CA LEU A 66 -1.84 1.44 -14.62
C LEU A 66 -2.64 2.73 -14.52
N ASP A 67 -3.84 2.58 -13.97
CA ASP A 67 -4.70 3.68 -13.50
C ASP A 67 -5.40 3.13 -12.26
N LEU A 68 -4.81 3.32 -11.08
CA LEU A 68 -5.20 2.66 -9.85
C LEU A 68 -5.25 3.63 -8.67
N ASP A 69 -6.24 3.43 -7.83
CA ASP A 69 -6.31 3.91 -6.45
C ASP A 69 -6.94 2.80 -5.60
N ASN A 70 -6.14 1.76 -5.33
CA ASN A 70 -6.67 0.52 -4.79
C ASN A 70 -5.82 -0.02 -3.65
N ASN A 71 -6.50 -0.70 -2.73
CA ASN A 71 -5.90 -1.43 -1.64
C ASN A 71 -5.70 -2.92 -2.00
N PHE A 72 -4.57 -3.48 -1.59
CA PHE A 72 -4.17 -4.87 -1.80
C PHE A 72 -4.06 -5.62 -0.47
N THR A 73 -4.59 -6.84 -0.43
CA THR A 73 -4.62 -7.74 0.73
C THR A 73 -3.64 -8.91 0.52
N GLY A 74 -3.10 -9.45 1.61
CA GLY A 74 -2.10 -10.52 1.53
C GLY A 74 -0.80 -10.07 0.89
N TRP A 75 -0.39 -8.84 1.20
CA TRP A 75 0.84 -8.25 0.71
C TRP A 75 2.09 -8.88 1.37
N GLU A 76 3.10 -9.19 0.57
CA GLU A 76 4.36 -9.78 1.05
C GLU A 76 5.30 -8.75 1.71
N ARG A 77 4.79 -7.58 2.07
CA ARG A 77 5.47 -6.48 2.78
C ARG A 77 6.73 -5.96 2.08
N THR A 78 6.81 -6.16 0.77
CA THR A 78 7.93 -5.68 -0.05
C THR A 78 7.41 -5.09 -1.36
N ALA A 79 7.92 -3.91 -1.70
CA ALA A 79 7.75 -3.30 -3.01
C ALA A 79 9.09 -2.78 -3.52
N VAL A 80 9.37 -3.00 -4.80
CA VAL A 80 10.58 -2.51 -5.47
C VAL A 80 10.17 -1.54 -6.57
N ILE A 81 10.66 -0.32 -6.48
CA ILE A 81 10.45 0.75 -7.45
C ILE A 81 11.76 0.93 -8.20
N GLU A 82 11.71 0.92 -9.52
CA GLU A 82 12.88 1.12 -10.39
C GLU A 82 12.64 2.27 -11.36
N TRP A 83 13.62 3.13 -11.49
CA TRP A 83 13.67 4.18 -12.49
C TRP A 83 14.82 3.90 -13.46
N PRO A 84 14.61 4.02 -14.79
CA PRO A 84 15.70 3.95 -15.75
C PRO A 84 16.66 5.13 -15.57
N ALA A 85 17.81 5.07 -16.24
CA ALA A 85 18.68 6.23 -16.37
C ALA A 85 17.94 7.35 -17.13
N ASP A 86 18.02 8.57 -16.63
CA ASP A 86 17.38 9.76 -17.19
C ASP A 86 18.25 11.02 -16.98
N SER A 87 17.71 12.21 -17.29
CA SER A 87 18.39 13.48 -17.05
C SER A 87 18.73 13.77 -15.58
N ASN A 88 18.08 13.07 -14.64
CA ASN A 88 18.30 13.22 -13.20
C ASN A 88 19.37 12.25 -12.65
N GLY A 89 19.90 11.34 -13.47
CA GLY A 89 20.98 10.46 -13.08
C GLY A 89 20.91 9.04 -13.65
N PRO A 90 21.79 8.15 -13.16
CA PRO A 90 21.83 6.76 -13.57
C PRO A 90 20.56 5.98 -13.13
N ARG A 91 20.44 4.75 -13.61
CA ARG A 91 19.39 3.82 -13.16
C ARG A 91 19.43 3.68 -11.65
N ARG A 92 18.28 3.69 -11.03
CA ARG A 92 18.14 3.67 -9.57
C ARG A 92 16.92 2.88 -9.13
N SER A 93 16.94 2.44 -7.89
CA SER A 93 15.78 1.77 -7.28
C SER A 93 15.60 2.19 -5.83
N ILE A 94 14.38 1.98 -5.33
CA ILE A 94 14.05 1.98 -3.89
C ILE A 94 13.37 0.65 -3.58
N THR A 95 13.85 -0.04 -2.56
CA THR A 95 13.14 -1.16 -1.96
C THR A 95 12.43 -0.67 -0.70
N LEU A 96 11.11 -0.75 -0.70
CA LEU A 96 10.25 -0.57 0.47
C LEU A 96 10.05 -1.93 1.13
N GLN A 97 10.38 -2.03 2.42
CA GLN A 97 10.13 -3.22 3.24
C GLN A 97 9.37 -2.82 4.50
N ALA A 98 8.26 -3.49 4.77
CA ALA A 98 7.43 -3.26 5.95
C ALA A 98 7.47 -4.45 6.91
N GLN A 99 7.05 -4.20 8.15
CA GLN A 99 6.83 -5.23 9.18
C GLN A 99 5.37 -5.16 9.64
N ALA A 100 4.87 -6.25 10.23
CA ALA A 100 3.57 -6.22 10.87
C ALA A 100 3.47 -5.02 11.84
N PRO A 101 2.32 -4.37 11.93
CA PRO A 101 1.04 -4.69 11.34
C PRO A 101 0.79 -4.11 9.93
N LEU A 102 1.81 -3.64 9.21
CA LEU A 102 1.69 -3.10 7.86
C LEU A 102 1.57 -4.26 6.84
N ASP A 103 0.44 -4.93 6.83
CA ASP A 103 0.19 -6.16 6.09
C ASP A 103 -0.61 -5.93 4.80
N TYR A 104 -0.97 -4.67 4.54
CA TYR A 104 -1.75 -4.23 3.38
C TYR A 104 -0.97 -3.19 2.61
N PHE A 105 -1.32 -3.03 1.35
CA PHE A 105 -0.62 -2.13 0.44
C PHE A 105 -1.64 -1.31 -0.34
N VAL A 106 -1.45 0.01 -0.39
CA VAL A 106 -2.19 0.89 -1.29
C VAL A 106 -1.28 1.29 -2.43
N LEU A 107 -1.80 1.22 -3.64
CA LEU A 107 -1.19 1.79 -4.82
C LEU A 107 -2.12 2.86 -5.38
N TYR A 108 -1.68 4.11 -5.27
CA TYR A 108 -2.25 5.25 -5.95
C TYR A 108 -1.37 5.60 -7.15
N CYS A 109 -1.88 5.37 -8.34
CA CYS A 109 -1.14 5.58 -9.59
C CYS A 109 -2.12 6.06 -10.67
N PRO A 110 -2.59 7.33 -10.61
CA PRO A 110 -3.54 7.87 -11.57
C PRO A 110 -2.88 8.06 -12.93
N ALA A 111 -3.64 7.80 -14.00
CA ALA A 111 -3.16 7.93 -15.36
C ALA A 111 -2.70 9.37 -15.66
N GLY A 112 -1.49 9.51 -16.22
CA GLY A 112 -0.93 10.80 -16.64
C GLY A 112 -0.39 11.68 -15.51
N ALA A 113 -0.39 11.24 -14.25
CA ALA A 113 0.24 11.98 -13.17
C ALA A 113 1.77 11.86 -13.22
N ASP A 114 2.45 12.85 -12.67
CA ASP A 114 3.91 12.89 -12.52
C ASP A 114 4.41 12.21 -11.23
N HIS A 115 3.49 11.66 -10.46
CA HIS A 115 3.76 10.98 -9.18
C HIS A 115 2.84 9.76 -9.01
N PHE A 116 3.21 8.91 -8.06
CA PHE A 116 2.42 7.80 -7.55
C PHE A 116 2.74 7.56 -6.08
N CYS A 117 1.89 6.80 -5.38
CA CYS A 117 2.12 6.43 -3.99
C CYS A 117 2.14 4.91 -3.85
N ALA A 118 3.09 4.41 -3.06
CA ALA A 118 3.25 3.00 -2.71
C ALA A 118 3.25 2.91 -1.18
N GLU A 119 2.12 2.50 -0.61
CA GLU A 119 1.78 2.80 0.77
C GLU A 119 1.68 1.53 1.61
N PRO A 120 2.57 1.31 2.57
CA PRO A 120 2.41 0.28 3.58
C PRO A 120 1.38 0.72 4.61
N VAL A 121 0.30 -0.04 4.77
CA VAL A 121 -0.80 0.28 5.68
C VAL A 121 -1.21 -0.93 6.51
N SER A 122 -1.82 -0.71 7.68
CA SER A 122 -2.27 -1.78 8.59
C SER A 122 -3.70 -2.24 8.32
N GLN A 123 -4.40 -1.63 7.39
CA GLN A 123 -5.80 -1.92 7.06
C GLN A 123 -6.13 -1.48 5.63
N CYS A 124 -7.22 -2.00 5.09
CA CYS A 124 -7.79 -1.45 3.86
C CYS A 124 -8.63 -0.19 4.14
N THR A 125 -8.89 0.58 3.08
CA THR A 125 -9.85 1.68 3.10
C THR A 125 -11.21 1.17 3.58
N ASP A 126 -11.92 1.95 4.37
CA ASP A 126 -13.26 1.62 4.91
C ASP A 126 -13.36 0.30 5.70
N TRP A 127 -12.26 -0.15 6.28
CA TRP A 127 -12.17 -1.45 6.96
C TRP A 127 -13.23 -1.70 8.04
N LEU A 128 -13.70 -0.65 8.73
CA LEU A 128 -14.72 -0.79 9.79
C LEU A 128 -16.06 -1.26 9.23
N ASN A 129 -16.48 -0.74 8.09
CA ASN A 129 -17.72 -1.12 7.43
C ASN A 129 -17.61 -2.48 6.74
N LEU A 130 -16.43 -2.83 6.27
CA LEU A 130 -16.16 -4.11 5.60
C LEU A 130 -15.91 -5.26 6.57
N LEU A 131 -15.48 -4.98 7.79
CA LEU A 131 -15.10 -6.00 8.79
C LEU A 131 -16.18 -7.06 9.06
N PRO A 132 -17.49 -6.72 9.19
CA PRO A 132 -18.52 -7.72 9.44
C PRO A 132 -18.71 -8.74 8.30
N ALA A 133 -18.48 -8.33 7.06
CA ALA A 133 -18.68 -9.16 5.87
C ALA A 133 -17.45 -9.97 5.49
N TYR A 134 -16.25 -9.40 5.64
CA TYR A 134 -14.99 -9.96 5.10
C TYR A 134 -14.04 -10.49 6.18
N GLY A 135 -14.22 -10.08 7.42
CA GLY A 135 -13.36 -10.50 8.53
C GLY A 135 -12.00 -9.76 8.56
N ARG A 136 -11.35 -9.85 9.71
CA ARG A 136 -10.12 -9.08 9.99
C ARG A 136 -8.95 -9.41 9.06
N GLU A 137 -8.81 -10.64 8.63
CA GLU A 137 -7.73 -11.07 7.74
C GLU A 137 -7.80 -10.36 6.39
N ALA A 138 -9.00 -10.11 5.89
CA ALA A 138 -9.19 -9.42 4.62
C ALA A 138 -9.02 -7.89 4.74
N VAL A 139 -9.44 -7.29 5.86
CA VAL A 139 -9.55 -5.83 5.99
C VAL A 139 -8.52 -5.20 6.94
N GLY A 140 -7.92 -5.94 7.86
CA GLY A 140 -6.96 -5.43 8.83
C GLY A 140 -7.57 -4.58 9.93
N GLY A 141 -6.82 -3.57 10.35
CA GLY A 141 -7.16 -2.71 11.46
C GLY A 141 -6.95 -3.36 12.83
N ALA A 142 -7.11 -2.59 13.88
CA ALA A 142 -7.00 -3.05 15.25
C ALA A 142 -8.03 -2.36 16.16
N ARG A 143 -8.24 -2.91 17.34
CA ARG A 143 -8.92 -2.23 18.43
C ARG A 143 -7.91 -2.05 19.57
N LEU A 144 -7.62 -0.79 19.89
CA LEU A 144 -6.56 -0.41 20.83
C LEU A 144 -7.19 -0.03 22.19
N PRO A 145 -6.91 -0.78 23.25
CA PRO A 145 -7.34 -0.43 24.60
C PRO A 145 -6.76 0.91 25.08
N PRO A 146 -7.36 1.52 26.14
CA PRO A 146 -6.80 2.70 26.78
C PRO A 146 -5.33 2.52 27.20
N GLY A 147 -4.50 3.50 26.94
CA GLY A 147 -3.07 3.51 27.29
C GLY A 147 -2.18 2.61 26.40
N GLU A 148 -2.76 1.76 25.56
CA GLU A 148 -2.00 0.88 24.67
C GLU A 148 -1.48 1.62 23.43
N SER A 149 -0.43 1.07 22.81
CA SER A 149 0.17 1.63 21.61
C SER A 149 0.26 0.60 20.47
N LEU A 150 -0.03 1.06 19.26
CA LEU A 150 0.22 0.33 18.01
C LEU A 150 1.54 0.85 17.41
N HIS A 151 2.47 -0.05 17.13
CA HIS A 151 3.75 0.27 16.53
C HIS A 151 3.82 -0.25 15.10
N ALA A 152 4.32 0.57 14.18
CA ALA A 152 4.54 0.19 12.79
C ALA A 152 5.94 0.60 12.33
N ARG A 153 6.59 -0.27 11.56
CA ARG A 153 7.92 -0.03 11.01
C ARG A 153 8.00 -0.41 9.54
N PHE A 154 8.64 0.46 8.78
CA PHE A 154 9.05 0.18 7.39
C PHE A 154 10.41 0.82 7.13
N THR A 155 11.06 0.40 6.06
CA THR A 155 12.33 0.95 5.58
C THR A 155 12.25 1.26 4.09
N LEU A 156 12.90 2.32 3.66
CA LEU A 156 13.16 2.66 2.27
C LEU A 156 14.66 2.55 2.04
N THR A 157 15.08 1.66 1.14
CA THR A 157 16.49 1.41 0.85
C THR A 157 16.77 1.84 -0.60
N PRO A 158 17.36 3.02 -0.83
CA PRO A 158 17.73 3.45 -2.16
C PRO A 158 19.00 2.75 -2.65
N ARG A 159 19.10 2.52 -3.96
CA ARG A 159 20.29 2.00 -4.64
C ARG A 159 20.47 2.64 -6.01
N TRP A 160 21.71 2.88 -6.38
CA TRP A 160 22.14 3.11 -7.76
C TRP A 160 22.42 1.74 -8.41
N LEU A 161 22.00 1.58 -9.69
CA LEU A 161 22.08 0.31 -10.43
C LEU A 161 22.98 0.45 -11.65
#